data_fdb62a6b3cb89ed1c0e641a7a37d0576
#
_entry.id   fdb62a6b3cb89ed1c0e641a7a37d0576
#
_cell.length_a   1.000
_cell.length_b   1.000
_cell.length_c   1.000
_cell.angle_alpha   90.00
_cell.angle_beta   90.00
_cell.angle_gamma   90.00
#
_symmetry.space_group_name_H-M   'P 1'
#
loop_
_entity.id
_entity.type
_entity.pdbx_description
1 polymer ?
#
loop_
_entity_poly.entity_id
_entity_poly.type
_entity_poly.pdbx_seq_one_letter_code
_entity_poly.pdbx_strand_id
1 'polypeptide(L)'
;MLFRLIYDDDLAQASYLVGCQRTGEAIVFDPERDIDRYLDLAAAQGLRIVAAAETHIHADFLSGVREFAVRGNAKAYVSGEGGADWQSGWVDGCDHRVLRDGDSFEVGNIRFTAVHSPGHTPEHLSYLVTDLGGGADTPMGVITGDFVFV
;
A
#
# COMPACT_ATOMS: atom_id res chain seq x y z
N MET A 1 14.84 0.12 -7.37
CA MET A 1 13.42 -0.08 -7.01
C MET A 1 12.67 -0.69 -8.19
N LEU A 2 11.77 -1.64 -7.97
CA LEU A 2 10.74 -2.09 -8.91
C LEU A 2 9.45 -1.32 -8.60
N PHE A 3 8.75 -0.83 -9.61
CA PHE A 3 7.41 -0.25 -9.50
C PHE A 3 6.52 -0.84 -10.59
N ARG A 4 5.42 -1.48 -10.20
CA ARG A 4 4.47 -2.12 -11.11
C ARG A 4 3.05 -1.66 -10.83
N LEU A 5 2.41 -1.07 -11.82
CA LEU A 5 0.97 -0.92 -11.89
C LEU A 5 0.34 -2.26 -12.27
N ILE A 6 -0.68 -2.65 -11.54
CA ILE A 6 -1.53 -3.83 -11.79
C ILE A 6 -2.94 -3.29 -11.91
N TYR A 7 -3.47 -3.32 -13.13
CA TYR A 7 -4.80 -2.77 -13.40
C TYR A 7 -5.79 -3.90 -13.63
N ASP A 8 -6.99 -3.75 -13.08
CA ASP A 8 -8.14 -4.61 -13.32
C ASP A 8 -9.16 -3.84 -14.14
N ASP A 9 -9.39 -4.28 -15.39
CA ASP A 9 -10.29 -3.61 -16.32
C ASP A 9 -11.77 -3.74 -15.95
N ASP A 10 -12.13 -4.83 -15.24
CA ASP A 10 -13.52 -5.10 -14.85
C ASP A 10 -13.95 -4.21 -13.67
N LEU A 11 -13.02 -3.94 -12.76
CA LEU A 11 -13.23 -3.10 -11.59
C LEU A 11 -12.78 -1.66 -11.78
N ALA A 12 -12.07 -1.36 -12.89
CA ALA A 12 -11.36 -0.10 -13.09
C ALA A 12 -10.42 0.25 -11.92
N GLN A 13 -9.80 -0.77 -11.32
CA GLN A 13 -8.99 -0.66 -10.11
C GLN A 13 -7.50 -0.74 -10.43
N ALA A 14 -6.72 0.13 -9.80
CA ALA A 14 -5.27 0.17 -9.89
C ALA A 14 -4.61 -0.21 -8.57
N SER A 15 -3.86 -1.31 -8.56
CA SER A 15 -2.98 -1.69 -7.45
C SER A 15 -1.53 -1.44 -7.83
N TYR A 16 -0.67 -1.23 -6.83
CA TYR A 16 0.75 -0.95 -7.07
C TYR A 16 1.63 -1.90 -6.26
N LEU A 17 2.48 -2.68 -6.95
CA LEU A 17 3.55 -3.46 -6.33
C LEU A 17 4.85 -2.65 -6.37
N VAL A 18 5.40 -2.34 -5.19
CA VAL A 18 6.65 -1.60 -5.05
C VAL A 18 7.67 -2.47 -4.33
N GLY A 19 8.82 -2.74 -4.95
CA GLY A 19 9.80 -3.68 -4.44
C GLY A 19 11.23 -3.15 -4.40
N CYS A 20 11.92 -3.46 -3.31
CA CYS A 20 13.34 -3.23 -3.14
C CYS A 20 14.13 -4.42 -3.67
N GLN A 21 14.67 -4.32 -4.89
CA GLN A 21 15.44 -5.40 -5.52
C GLN A 21 16.71 -5.79 -4.73
N ARG A 22 17.23 -4.88 -3.88
CA ARG A 22 18.42 -5.16 -3.07
C ARG A 22 18.12 -6.06 -1.89
N THR A 23 16.96 -5.88 -1.21
CA THR A 23 16.57 -6.68 -0.05
C THR A 23 15.64 -7.84 -0.41
N GLY A 24 15.04 -7.82 -1.59
CA GLY A 24 14.03 -8.79 -2.01
C GLY A 24 12.67 -8.56 -1.35
N GLU A 25 12.44 -7.41 -0.72
CA GLU A 25 11.20 -7.08 -0.02
C GLU A 25 10.31 -6.16 -0.85
N ALA A 26 9.00 -6.37 -0.74
CA ALA A 26 8.01 -5.59 -1.47
C ALA A 26 6.77 -5.27 -0.61
N ILE A 27 6.08 -4.23 -1.02
CA ILE A 27 4.75 -3.83 -0.52
C ILE A 27 3.78 -3.77 -1.69
N VAL A 28 2.51 -4.05 -1.41
CA VAL A 28 1.42 -3.80 -2.36
C VAL A 28 0.47 -2.75 -1.78
N PHE A 29 0.05 -1.80 -2.63
CA PHE A 29 -0.96 -0.78 -2.31
C PHE A 29 -2.26 -1.10 -3.02
N ASP A 30 -3.36 -0.94 -2.31
CA ASP A 30 -4.73 -1.15 -2.78
C ASP A 30 -4.94 -2.50 -3.48
N PRO A 31 -4.48 -3.62 -2.87
CA PRO A 31 -4.66 -4.93 -3.48
C PRO A 31 -6.11 -5.37 -3.40
N GLU A 32 -6.55 -6.08 -4.43
CA GLU A 32 -7.78 -6.84 -4.40
C GLU A 32 -7.65 -8.10 -3.54
N ARG A 33 -8.78 -8.69 -3.15
CA ARG A 33 -8.86 -9.82 -2.23
C ARG A 33 -8.13 -11.07 -2.73
N ASP A 34 -8.08 -11.30 -4.03
CA ASP A 34 -7.28 -12.39 -4.61
C ASP A 34 -5.79 -12.04 -4.58
N ILE A 35 -5.15 -12.34 -3.44
CA ILE A 35 -3.75 -11.99 -3.22
C ILE A 35 -2.77 -12.88 -3.98
N ASP A 36 -3.19 -14.04 -4.47
CA ASP A 36 -2.29 -15.00 -5.11
C ASP A 36 -1.66 -14.39 -6.38
N ARG A 37 -2.41 -13.59 -7.14
CA ARG A 37 -1.90 -12.85 -8.32
C ARG A 37 -0.71 -11.93 -8.00
N TYR A 38 -0.73 -11.29 -6.84
CA TYR A 38 0.35 -10.40 -6.40
C TYR A 38 1.56 -11.19 -5.89
N LEU A 39 1.30 -12.29 -5.17
CA LEU A 39 2.35 -13.19 -4.67
C LEU A 39 3.13 -13.82 -5.83
N ASP A 40 2.44 -14.31 -6.85
CA ASP A 40 3.05 -14.88 -8.05
C ASP A 40 3.86 -13.84 -8.82
N LEU A 41 3.31 -12.62 -8.98
CA LEU A 41 4.02 -11.53 -9.65
C LEU A 41 5.29 -11.13 -8.90
N ALA A 42 5.22 -11.00 -7.57
CA ALA A 42 6.37 -10.68 -6.74
C ALA A 42 7.44 -11.79 -6.82
N ALA A 43 7.03 -13.05 -6.69
CA ALA A 43 7.91 -14.22 -6.78
C ALA A 43 8.63 -14.29 -8.14
N ALA A 44 7.93 -14.00 -9.23
CA ALA A 44 8.51 -13.95 -10.58
C ALA A 44 9.59 -12.86 -10.73
N GLN A 45 9.59 -11.85 -9.85
CA GLN A 45 10.58 -10.77 -9.79
C GLN A 45 11.66 -11.00 -8.71
N GLY A 46 11.64 -12.17 -8.05
CA GLY A 46 12.54 -12.47 -6.93
C GLY A 46 12.25 -11.63 -5.68
N LEU A 47 11.01 -11.19 -5.51
CA LEU A 47 10.56 -10.38 -4.39
C LEU A 47 9.60 -11.16 -3.50
N ARG A 48 9.55 -10.77 -2.22
CA ARG A 48 8.62 -11.28 -1.22
C ARG A 48 7.79 -10.11 -0.68
N ILE A 49 6.48 -10.20 -0.75
CA ILE A 49 5.59 -9.19 -0.17
C ILE A 49 5.63 -9.33 1.36
N VAL A 50 6.07 -8.28 2.04
CA VAL A 50 6.20 -8.20 3.50
C VAL A 50 5.24 -7.19 4.11
N ALA A 51 4.57 -6.40 3.26
CA ALA A 51 3.63 -5.37 3.68
C ALA A 51 2.52 -5.20 2.65
N ALA A 52 1.37 -4.73 3.12
CA ALA A 52 0.27 -4.28 2.29
C ALA A 52 -0.34 -3.00 2.89
N ALA A 53 -0.77 -2.07 2.06
CA ALA A 53 -1.34 -0.79 2.47
C ALA A 53 -2.58 -0.44 1.66
N GLU A 54 -3.44 0.36 2.24
CA GLU A 54 -4.57 1.00 1.56
C GLU A 54 -4.33 2.50 1.48
N THR A 55 -4.75 3.10 0.36
CA THR A 55 -4.86 4.56 0.28
C THR A 55 -6.10 5.04 1.02
N HIS A 56 -7.19 4.27 0.97
CA HIS A 56 -8.47 4.57 1.61
C HIS A 56 -9.31 3.30 1.80
N ILE A 57 -10.43 3.41 2.48
CA ILE A 57 -11.40 2.31 2.62
C ILE A 57 -12.18 2.20 1.31
N HIS A 58 -11.98 1.11 0.59
CA HIS A 58 -12.64 0.85 -0.68
C HIS A 58 -14.08 0.37 -0.47
N ALA A 59 -15.03 1.01 -1.16
CA ALA A 59 -16.44 0.66 -1.14
C ALA A 59 -16.87 -0.18 -2.36
N ASP A 60 -16.09 -0.17 -3.40
CA ASP A 60 -16.36 -0.73 -4.72
C ASP A 60 -15.81 -2.14 -4.92
N PHE A 61 -14.79 -2.54 -4.15
CA PHE A 61 -14.26 -3.90 -4.14
C PHE A 61 -13.79 -4.35 -2.75
N LEU A 62 -13.55 -5.64 -2.58
CA LEU A 62 -13.01 -6.19 -1.33
C LEU A 62 -11.49 -6.08 -1.33
N SER A 63 -10.96 -5.27 -0.41
CA SER A 63 -9.52 -5.11 -0.23
C SER A 63 -8.84 -6.42 0.21
N GLY A 64 -7.66 -6.65 -0.36
CA GLY A 64 -6.77 -7.76 -0.03
C GLY A 64 -5.84 -7.51 1.15
N VAL A 65 -5.78 -6.30 1.72
CA VAL A 65 -4.83 -5.98 2.81
C VAL A 65 -5.04 -6.90 4.01
N ARG A 66 -6.29 -7.18 4.37
CA ARG A 66 -6.60 -8.15 5.43
C ARG A 66 -6.10 -9.56 5.09
N GLU A 67 -6.30 -10.01 3.85
CA GLU A 67 -5.84 -11.33 3.41
C GLU A 67 -4.30 -11.43 3.45
N PHE A 68 -3.60 -10.37 3.07
CA PHE A 68 -2.14 -10.28 3.21
C PHE A 68 -1.71 -10.36 4.67
N ALA A 69 -2.39 -9.68 5.58
CA ALA A 69 -2.06 -9.70 7.00
C ALA A 69 -2.30 -11.09 7.64
N VAL A 70 -3.40 -11.76 7.26
CA VAL A 70 -3.80 -13.04 7.89
C VAL A 70 -3.13 -14.24 7.22
N ARG A 71 -3.13 -14.30 5.88
CA ARG A 71 -2.61 -15.44 5.09
C ARG A 71 -1.18 -15.22 4.63
N GLY A 72 -0.86 -14.00 4.23
CA GLY A 72 0.43 -13.62 3.65
C GLY A 72 1.51 -13.31 4.70
N ASN A 73 1.15 -13.24 5.98
CA ASN A 73 2.04 -12.83 7.08
C ASN A 73 2.76 -11.50 6.79
N ALA A 74 2.03 -10.59 6.13
CA ALA A 74 2.49 -9.25 5.80
C ALA A 74 1.98 -8.23 6.81
N LYS A 75 2.75 -7.18 7.05
CA LYS A 75 2.32 -6.08 7.91
C LYS A 75 1.31 -5.20 7.18
N ALA A 76 0.16 -4.95 7.82
CA ALA A 76 -0.85 -4.05 7.29
C ALA A 76 -0.55 -2.59 7.67
N TYR A 77 -0.70 -1.68 6.72
CA TYR A 77 -0.67 -0.24 6.94
C TYR A 77 -2.02 0.36 6.57
N VAL A 78 -2.67 1.00 7.53
CA VAL A 78 -4.02 1.56 7.39
C VAL A 78 -4.07 3.00 7.89
N SER A 79 -5.02 3.77 7.40
CA SER A 79 -5.20 5.15 7.84
C SER A 79 -5.78 5.25 9.25
N GLY A 80 -5.29 6.21 10.02
CA GLY A 80 -5.86 6.66 11.29
C GLY A 80 -6.56 8.02 11.20
N GLU A 81 -6.72 8.54 9.98
CA GLU A 81 -7.40 9.80 9.72
C GLU A 81 -8.92 9.61 9.59
N GLY A 82 -9.69 10.66 9.29
CA GLY A 82 -11.11 10.61 9.02
C GLY A 82 -12.03 10.49 10.25
N GLY A 83 -11.48 10.30 11.45
CA GLY A 83 -12.25 10.15 12.68
C GLY A 83 -12.73 8.72 12.96
N ALA A 84 -13.55 8.55 13.99
CA ALA A 84 -13.89 7.24 14.55
C ALA A 84 -14.67 6.31 13.59
N ASP A 85 -15.48 6.89 12.71
CA ASP A 85 -16.29 6.11 11.76
C ASP A 85 -15.50 5.59 10.54
N TRP A 86 -14.24 6.05 10.39
CA TRP A 86 -13.36 5.75 9.27
C TRP A 86 -12.12 4.95 9.69
N GLN A 87 -12.29 4.05 10.64
CA GLN A 87 -11.19 3.21 11.12
C GLN A 87 -11.32 1.78 10.62
N SER A 88 -10.20 1.18 10.26
CA SER A 88 -10.13 -0.23 9.84
C SER A 88 -10.22 -1.15 11.06
N GLY A 89 -11.43 -1.40 11.56
CA GLY A 89 -11.67 -2.18 12.79
C GLY A 89 -11.26 -3.65 12.71
N TRP A 90 -10.88 -4.16 11.53
CA TRP A 90 -10.44 -5.54 11.33
C TRP A 90 -8.97 -5.78 11.69
N VAL A 91 -8.19 -4.73 11.95
CA VAL A 91 -6.73 -4.84 12.17
C VAL A 91 -6.36 -5.46 13.52
N ASP A 92 -7.29 -5.50 14.47
CA ASP A 92 -7.07 -6.14 15.76
C ASP A 92 -6.71 -7.64 15.57
N GLY A 93 -5.56 -8.04 16.11
CA GLY A 93 -5.06 -9.42 15.98
C GLY A 93 -4.14 -9.67 14.78
N CYS A 94 -3.86 -8.67 13.95
CA CYS A 94 -2.89 -8.73 12.87
C CYS A 94 -1.67 -7.83 13.18
N ASP A 95 -0.51 -8.13 12.58
CA ASP A 95 0.60 -7.17 12.58
C ASP A 95 0.21 -5.97 11.72
N HIS A 96 0.07 -4.82 12.34
CA HIS A 96 -0.37 -3.61 11.66
C HIS A 96 0.28 -2.34 12.20
N ARG A 97 0.19 -1.28 11.43
CA ARG A 97 0.48 0.08 11.87
C ARG A 97 -0.58 1.04 11.33
N VAL A 98 -1.17 1.80 12.24
CA VAL A 98 -2.05 2.91 11.90
C VAL A 98 -1.17 4.12 11.56
N LEU A 99 -1.42 4.74 10.41
CA LEU A 99 -0.66 5.88 9.89
C LEU A 99 -1.48 7.17 9.98
N ARG A 100 -0.77 8.25 10.26
CA ARG A 100 -1.28 9.62 10.22
C ARG A 100 -0.47 10.47 9.26
N ASP A 101 -0.96 11.67 8.99
CA ASP A 101 -0.25 12.65 8.16
C ASP A 101 1.20 12.83 8.60
N GLY A 102 2.14 12.74 7.65
CA GLY A 102 3.57 12.84 7.87
C GLY A 102 4.26 11.57 8.42
N ASP A 103 3.52 10.53 8.79
CA ASP A 103 4.11 9.26 9.21
C ASP A 103 4.90 8.61 8.07
N SER A 104 6.05 8.03 8.41
CA SER A 104 6.88 7.33 7.44
C SER A 104 7.18 5.90 7.89
N PHE A 105 7.36 5.01 6.91
CA PHE A 105 7.82 3.64 7.11
C PHE A 105 8.70 3.20 5.95
N GLU A 106 9.41 2.11 6.12
CA GLU A 106 10.31 1.59 5.09
C GLU A 106 10.01 0.12 4.81
N VAL A 107 10.09 -0.24 3.52
CA VAL A 107 10.13 -1.63 3.06
C VAL A 107 11.40 -1.81 2.24
N GLY A 108 12.29 -2.64 2.76
CA GLY A 108 13.67 -2.66 2.29
C GLY A 108 14.31 -1.27 2.38
N ASN A 109 14.84 -0.79 1.28
CA ASN A 109 15.45 0.53 1.18
C ASN A 109 14.54 1.56 0.48
N ILE A 110 13.24 1.39 0.59
CA ILE A 110 12.25 2.31 0.02
C ILE A 110 11.44 2.90 1.18
N ARG A 111 11.42 4.23 1.26
CA ARG A 111 10.62 4.96 2.24
C ARG A 111 9.30 5.39 1.62
N PHE A 112 8.24 5.21 2.40
CA PHE A 112 6.91 5.70 2.13
C PHE A 112 6.52 6.71 3.20
N THR A 113 6.06 7.89 2.78
CA THR A 113 5.57 8.92 3.70
C THR A 113 4.11 9.18 3.40
N ALA A 114 3.26 8.97 4.40
CA ALA A 114 1.83 9.21 4.32
C ALA A 114 1.55 10.72 4.27
N VAL A 115 0.64 11.11 3.39
CA VAL A 115 0.12 12.47 3.27
C VAL A 115 -1.40 12.38 3.34
N HIS A 116 -2.01 13.01 4.34
CA HIS A 116 -3.47 13.05 4.43
C HIS A 116 -4.04 13.87 3.27
N SER A 117 -4.81 13.21 2.43
CA SER A 117 -5.39 13.77 1.20
C SER A 117 -6.91 13.50 1.15
N PRO A 118 -7.68 14.10 2.11
CA PRO A 118 -9.12 13.89 2.17
C PRO A 118 -9.83 14.48 0.94
N GLY A 119 -10.91 13.84 0.53
CA GLY A 119 -11.73 14.29 -0.61
C GLY A 119 -12.63 13.17 -1.08
N HIS A 120 -12.07 12.16 -1.73
CA HIS A 120 -12.80 10.96 -2.12
C HIS A 120 -13.37 10.25 -0.87
N THR A 121 -12.50 10.03 0.14
CA THR A 121 -12.90 9.63 1.49
C THR A 121 -12.24 10.54 2.54
N PRO A 122 -12.79 10.65 3.77
CA PRO A 122 -12.22 11.50 4.82
C PRO A 122 -10.87 11.02 5.35
N GLU A 123 -10.59 9.72 5.31
CA GLU A 123 -9.37 9.11 5.86
C GLU A 123 -8.27 8.88 4.81
N HIS A 124 -8.50 9.27 3.57
CA HIS A 124 -7.62 8.99 2.44
C HIS A 124 -6.17 9.44 2.69
N LEU A 125 -5.22 8.55 2.43
CA LEU A 125 -3.78 8.80 2.44
C LEU A 125 -3.18 8.61 1.06
N SER A 126 -2.41 9.58 0.60
CA SER A 126 -1.46 9.39 -0.50
C SER A 126 -0.09 9.02 0.07
N TYR A 127 0.77 8.35 -0.72
CA TYR A 127 2.09 7.91 -0.24
C TYR A 127 3.20 8.46 -1.13
N LEU A 128 4.04 9.33 -0.58
CA LEU A 128 5.27 9.76 -1.24
C LEU A 128 6.28 8.60 -1.21
N VAL A 129 6.91 8.34 -2.35
CA VAL A 129 7.84 7.21 -2.52
C VAL A 129 9.26 7.74 -2.71
N THR A 130 10.20 7.29 -1.85
CA THR A 130 11.61 7.67 -1.90
C THR A 130 12.50 6.41 -1.98
N ASP A 131 13.29 6.26 -3.03
CA ASP A 131 14.25 5.15 -3.19
C ASP A 131 15.58 5.48 -2.50
N LEU A 132 15.68 5.22 -1.21
CA LEU A 132 16.90 5.41 -0.42
C LEU A 132 18.05 4.53 -0.94
N GLY A 133 17.71 3.35 -1.45
CA GLY A 133 18.68 2.41 -2.02
C GLY A 133 19.30 2.91 -3.32
N GLY A 134 18.62 3.78 -4.04
CA GLY A 134 19.12 4.51 -5.20
C GLY A 134 19.87 5.81 -4.85
N GLY A 135 19.94 6.15 -3.55
CA GLY A 135 20.59 7.38 -3.07
C GLY A 135 19.69 8.61 -3.14
N ALA A 136 18.37 8.44 -3.34
CA ALA A 136 17.43 9.55 -3.30
C ALA A 136 17.21 10.02 -1.86
N ASP A 137 17.15 11.32 -1.65
CA ASP A 137 16.80 12.00 -0.39
C ASP A 137 15.43 12.69 -0.46
N THR A 138 14.88 12.79 -1.67
CA THR A 138 13.59 13.41 -1.97
C THR A 138 12.65 12.40 -2.62
N PRO A 139 11.33 12.57 -2.47
CA PRO A 139 10.36 11.71 -3.14
C PRO A 139 10.50 11.78 -4.66
N MET A 140 10.41 10.63 -5.31
CA MET A 140 10.46 10.49 -6.76
C MET A 140 9.09 10.23 -7.39
N GLY A 141 8.07 10.00 -6.59
CA GLY A 141 6.72 9.77 -7.03
C GLY A 141 5.74 9.76 -5.87
N VAL A 142 4.46 9.68 -6.21
CA VAL A 142 3.37 9.57 -5.24
C VAL A 142 2.35 8.54 -5.72
N ILE A 143 1.89 7.71 -4.79
CA ILE A 143 0.73 6.84 -4.97
C ILE A 143 -0.46 7.64 -4.44
N THR A 144 -1.36 8.03 -5.33
CA THR A 144 -2.43 8.98 -5.02
C THR A 144 -3.76 8.32 -4.67
N GLY A 145 -3.91 7.00 -4.96
CA GLY A 145 -5.24 6.40 -4.92
C GLY A 145 -6.24 7.25 -5.70
N ASP A 146 -7.45 7.34 -5.22
CA ASP A 146 -8.56 8.06 -5.84
C ASP A 146 -8.60 9.57 -5.52
N PHE A 147 -7.47 10.12 -5.04
CA PHE A 147 -7.32 11.56 -4.87
C PHE A 147 -7.09 12.30 -6.20
N VAL A 148 -6.43 11.64 -7.17
CA VAL A 148 -6.20 12.18 -8.52
C VAL A 148 -6.70 11.19 -9.54
N PHE A 149 -7.68 11.61 -10.33
CA PHE A 149 -8.16 10.88 -11.51
C PHE A 149 -7.51 11.44 -12.78
N VAL A 150 -7.21 10.56 -13.73
CA VAL A 150 -6.63 10.86 -15.04
C VAL A 150 -7.61 10.51 -16.17
#